data_641627caf8895625999a4e74519d61d1
#
_entry.id   641627caf8895625999a4e74519d61d1
#
_cell.length_a   1.000
_cell.length_b   1.000
_cell.length_c   1.000
_cell.angle_alpha   90.00
_cell.angle_beta   90.00
_cell.angle_gamma   90.00
#
_symmetry.space_group_name_H-M   'P 1'
#
loop_
_entity.id
_entity.type
_entity.pdbx_description
1 polymer ?
#
loop_
_entity_poly.entity_id
_entity_poly.type
_entity_poly.pdbx_seq_one_letter_code
_entity_poly.pdbx_strand_id
1 'polypeptide(L)'
;DNVGDVAGMGADLYESYCGSILSTAALGATAFAMNGDMQLRAVIAPMVIAAIGIFLSLIGIYLVRTKEGASMKDLLHSLGLGTNVSAGLIAVATFIILYLLGIENWLGLSFSVISGLVAGVIIGQATEYYTSQSYRPTQKIAEASETGPATVIIKGIGTGMISTMVPVVTISVAIMLSYLCANGFDMSLSAKSISVGLYGIGIAAVGMLSTLGITLATDAYGPIADNAGGNAEMSGLGKEVRERTDALDALGNTTAATGKGFAIGSAALTALALLASYIEEIKIAMIRAVENGKQYVDAAGNIFDPSNATTIDFINFFQVNLINPKVLVGAFLGAMAAFLFCGLTMGAVGRAAESMVQEVRRQFREIKGILEGKATPDYGRCVEISTRSAQREMIIPSLLAIIIPIVVGLVLGVAGVLGLLMGGLAAGFTL
;
A
#
# COMPACT_ATOMS: atom_id res chain seq x y z
N ASP A 1 -0.96 16.94 12.45
CA ASP A 1 -1.13 16.67 11.02
C ASP A 1 0.19 16.34 10.33
N ASN A 2 1.15 17.27 10.24
CA ASN A 2 2.40 17.03 9.50
C ASN A 2 3.18 15.81 10.01
N VAL A 3 3.21 15.55 11.31
CA VAL A 3 3.87 14.35 11.87
C VAL A 3 3.03 13.11 11.62
N GLY A 4 1.72 13.15 11.86
CA GLY A 4 0.83 12.00 11.70
C GLY A 4 0.64 11.62 10.25
N ASP A 5 0.26 12.57 9.41
CA ASP A 5 -0.06 12.28 8.02
C ASP A 5 1.19 12.15 7.13
N VAL A 6 2.11 13.15 7.16
CA VAL A 6 3.30 13.10 6.28
C VAL A 6 4.24 11.96 6.68
N ALA A 7 4.59 11.85 7.96
CA ALA A 7 5.48 10.79 8.42
C ALA A 7 4.80 9.43 8.42
N GLY A 8 3.52 9.35 8.79
CA GLY A 8 2.76 8.09 8.84
C GLY A 8 2.53 7.49 7.45
N MET A 9 1.96 8.24 6.52
CA MET A 9 1.75 7.78 5.13
C MET A 9 3.07 7.61 4.37
N GLY A 10 4.04 8.50 4.61
CA GLY A 10 5.37 8.38 4.05
C GLY A 10 6.09 7.09 4.47
N ALA A 11 5.94 6.68 5.74
CA ALA A 11 6.49 5.42 6.24
C ALA A 11 5.85 4.20 5.55
N ASP A 12 4.53 4.17 5.38
CA ASP A 12 3.78 3.10 4.73
C ASP A 12 4.21 2.92 3.26
N LEU A 13 4.26 4.02 2.51
CA LEU A 13 4.70 4.00 1.11
C LEU A 13 6.17 3.61 0.97
N TYR A 14 7.04 4.08 1.88
CA TYR A 14 8.45 3.70 1.91
C TYR A 14 8.66 2.22 2.22
N GLU A 15 7.93 1.68 3.20
CA GLU A 15 7.94 0.25 3.53
C GLU A 15 7.54 -0.60 2.32
N SER A 16 6.41 -0.26 1.66
CA SER A 16 5.95 -0.95 0.46
C SER A 16 6.99 -0.91 -0.66
N TYR A 17 7.69 0.22 -0.82
CA TYR A 17 8.72 0.36 -1.84
C TYR A 17 9.96 -0.51 -1.54
N CYS A 18 10.47 -0.44 -0.33
CA CYS A 18 11.58 -1.29 0.10
C CYS A 18 11.20 -2.77 0.02
N GLY A 19 10.01 -3.13 0.49
CA GLY A 19 9.50 -4.49 0.46
C GLY A 19 9.37 -5.02 -0.97
N SER A 20 8.87 -4.22 -1.91
CA SER A 20 8.75 -4.62 -3.32
C SER A 20 10.13 -4.80 -3.99
N ILE A 21 11.09 -3.91 -3.72
CA ILE A 21 12.46 -4.04 -4.25
C ILE A 21 13.13 -5.31 -3.72
N LEU A 22 13.08 -5.53 -2.40
CA LEU A 22 13.73 -6.66 -1.76
C LEU A 22 13.10 -8.00 -2.18
N SER A 23 11.77 -8.10 -2.16
CA SER A 23 11.08 -9.32 -2.59
C SER A 23 11.30 -9.62 -4.06
N THR A 24 11.27 -8.61 -4.92
CA THR A 24 11.55 -8.78 -6.35
C THR A 24 13.00 -9.20 -6.61
N ALA A 25 13.97 -8.63 -5.89
CA ALA A 25 15.36 -9.04 -5.97
C ALA A 25 15.55 -10.50 -5.54
N ALA A 26 14.90 -10.93 -4.46
CA ALA A 26 14.91 -12.32 -4.02
C ALA A 26 14.30 -13.27 -5.07
N LEU A 27 13.16 -12.90 -5.65
CA LEU A 27 12.54 -13.66 -6.75
C LEU A 27 13.40 -13.69 -8.01
N GLY A 28 14.10 -12.58 -8.34
CA GLY A 28 15.07 -12.53 -9.43
C GLY A 28 16.24 -13.48 -9.21
N ALA A 29 16.72 -13.59 -7.99
CA ALA A 29 17.78 -14.52 -7.63
C ALA A 29 17.36 -15.98 -7.84
N THR A 30 16.13 -16.34 -7.59
CA THR A 30 15.62 -17.71 -7.75
C THR A 30 15.16 -18.02 -9.18
N ALA A 31 14.48 -17.07 -9.82
CA ALA A 31 13.99 -17.25 -11.19
C ALA A 31 15.12 -17.47 -12.22
N PHE A 32 16.30 -16.90 -11.98
CA PHE A 32 17.45 -16.96 -12.86
C PHE A 32 18.67 -17.65 -12.24
N ALA A 33 18.49 -18.50 -11.24
CA ALA A 33 19.57 -19.17 -10.51
C ALA A 33 20.51 -20.02 -11.39
N MET A 34 20.02 -20.52 -12.53
CA MET A 34 20.83 -21.36 -13.46
C MET A 34 21.86 -20.56 -14.27
N ASN A 35 21.80 -19.22 -14.26
CA ASN A 35 22.73 -18.34 -14.99
C ASN A 35 23.13 -17.18 -14.07
N GLY A 36 24.34 -17.25 -13.51
CA GLY A 36 24.82 -16.30 -12.52
C GLY A 36 24.86 -14.84 -13.00
N ASP A 37 25.22 -14.59 -14.27
CA ASP A 37 25.19 -13.23 -14.83
C ASP A 37 23.75 -12.70 -14.94
N MET A 38 22.84 -13.54 -15.39
CA MET A 38 21.41 -13.19 -15.49
C MET A 38 20.80 -12.99 -14.11
N GLN A 39 21.14 -13.84 -13.16
CA GLN A 39 20.73 -13.74 -11.76
C GLN A 39 21.10 -12.38 -11.17
N LEU A 40 22.35 -11.96 -11.30
CA LEU A 40 22.79 -10.66 -10.81
C LEU A 40 22.04 -9.50 -11.44
N ARG A 41 21.83 -9.56 -12.76
CA ARG A 41 21.07 -8.53 -13.49
C ARG A 41 19.61 -8.46 -13.04
N ALA A 42 18.96 -9.61 -12.82
CA ALA A 42 17.60 -9.68 -12.32
C ALA A 42 17.45 -9.16 -10.87
N VAL A 43 18.46 -9.40 -10.02
CA VAL A 43 18.52 -8.85 -8.66
C VAL A 43 18.66 -7.33 -8.67
N ILE A 44 19.47 -6.78 -9.58
CA ILE A 44 19.74 -5.33 -9.65
C ILE A 44 18.60 -4.57 -10.35
N ALA A 45 17.87 -5.19 -11.28
CA ALA A 45 16.85 -4.52 -12.09
C ALA A 45 15.81 -3.73 -11.27
N PRO A 46 15.18 -4.27 -10.22
CA PRO A 46 14.23 -3.52 -9.41
C PRO A 46 14.86 -2.28 -8.75
N MET A 47 16.12 -2.35 -8.33
CA MET A 47 16.84 -1.21 -7.74
C MET A 47 17.09 -0.11 -8.76
N VAL A 48 17.49 -0.47 -9.99
CA VAL A 48 17.75 0.51 -11.07
C VAL A 48 16.46 1.18 -11.51
N ILE A 49 15.37 0.41 -11.69
CA ILE A 49 14.03 0.96 -12.02
C ILE A 49 13.59 1.94 -10.93
N ALA A 50 13.73 1.54 -9.67
CA ALA A 50 13.39 2.37 -8.52
C ALA A 50 14.18 3.68 -8.49
N ALA A 51 15.51 3.61 -8.63
CA ALA A 51 16.37 4.78 -8.62
C ALA A 51 16.02 5.77 -9.74
N ILE A 52 15.87 5.28 -10.97
CA ILE A 52 15.51 6.12 -12.12
C ILE A 52 14.10 6.67 -11.96
N GLY A 53 13.16 5.88 -11.41
CA GLY A 53 11.80 6.31 -11.10
C GLY A 53 11.77 7.54 -10.20
N ILE A 54 12.61 7.60 -9.17
CA ILE A 54 12.73 8.77 -8.28
C ILE A 54 13.16 10.00 -9.07
N PHE A 55 14.20 9.90 -9.92
CA PHE A 55 14.66 11.03 -10.74
C PHE A 55 13.60 11.52 -11.72
N LEU A 56 12.86 10.60 -12.35
CA LEU A 56 11.80 10.95 -13.29
C LEU A 56 10.58 11.54 -12.58
N SER A 57 10.31 11.12 -11.35
CA SER A 57 9.29 11.73 -10.49
C SER A 57 9.61 13.19 -10.16
N LEU A 58 10.88 13.54 -9.93
CA LEU A 58 11.29 14.93 -9.74
C LEU A 58 10.93 15.80 -10.95
N ILE A 59 11.11 15.28 -12.17
CA ILE A 59 10.70 16.00 -13.40
C ILE A 59 9.19 16.25 -13.37
N GLY A 60 8.39 15.26 -13.00
CA GLY A 60 6.94 15.41 -12.87
C GLY A 60 6.52 16.46 -11.86
N ILE A 61 7.20 16.53 -10.71
CA ILE A 61 6.93 17.55 -9.68
C ILE A 61 7.12 18.96 -10.24
N TYR A 62 8.19 19.21 -11.01
CA TYR A 62 8.43 20.52 -11.62
C TYR A 62 7.43 20.90 -12.72
N LEU A 63 6.68 19.95 -13.26
CA LEU A 63 5.63 20.19 -14.24
C LEU A 63 4.29 20.61 -13.61
N VAL A 64 4.11 20.38 -12.32
CA VAL A 64 2.91 20.78 -11.58
C VAL A 64 2.92 22.30 -11.47
N ARG A 65 2.04 22.94 -12.23
CA ARG A 65 1.89 24.41 -12.24
C ARG A 65 0.42 24.77 -12.36
N THR A 66 0.01 25.76 -11.61
CA THR A 66 -1.36 26.28 -11.66
C THR A 66 -1.37 27.80 -11.75
N LYS A 67 -2.54 28.34 -12.07
CA LYS A 67 -2.78 29.79 -12.13
C LYS A 67 -3.51 30.25 -10.88
N GLU A 68 -3.36 31.51 -10.51
CA GLU A 68 -4.13 32.12 -9.45
C GLU A 68 -5.63 32.06 -9.77
N GLY A 69 -6.45 31.67 -8.77
CA GLY A 69 -7.90 31.50 -8.97
C GLY A 69 -8.30 30.24 -9.75
N ALA A 70 -7.42 29.24 -9.89
CA ALA A 70 -7.72 27.98 -10.54
C ALA A 70 -8.87 27.23 -9.86
N SER A 71 -9.73 26.57 -10.64
CA SER A 71 -10.79 25.72 -10.10
C SER A 71 -10.23 24.42 -9.53
N MET A 72 -11.00 23.74 -8.67
CA MET A 72 -10.63 22.42 -8.12
C MET A 72 -10.27 21.42 -9.23
N LYS A 73 -10.98 21.44 -10.34
CA LYS A 73 -10.69 20.57 -11.49
C LYS A 73 -9.35 20.89 -12.15
N ASP A 74 -9.02 22.19 -12.27
CA ASP A 74 -7.73 22.61 -12.84
C ASP A 74 -6.57 22.20 -11.93
N LEU A 75 -6.77 22.28 -10.61
CA LEU A 75 -5.78 21.85 -9.62
C LEU A 75 -5.53 20.34 -9.69
N LEU A 76 -6.59 19.53 -9.68
CA LEU A 76 -6.51 18.08 -9.86
C LEU A 76 -5.87 17.70 -11.19
N HIS A 77 -6.23 18.39 -12.28
CA HIS A 77 -5.63 18.14 -13.59
C HIS A 77 -4.13 18.45 -13.61
N SER A 78 -3.70 19.53 -12.96
CA SER A 78 -2.28 19.88 -12.87
C SER A 78 -1.46 18.82 -12.11
N LEU A 79 -1.98 18.32 -10.99
CA LEU A 79 -1.35 17.22 -10.24
C LEU A 79 -1.32 15.93 -11.05
N GLY A 80 -2.45 15.59 -11.69
CA GLY A 80 -2.57 14.42 -12.55
C GLY A 80 -1.61 14.46 -13.75
N LEU A 81 -1.37 15.65 -14.31
CA LEU A 81 -0.39 15.82 -15.39
C LEU A 81 1.02 15.45 -14.92
N GLY A 82 1.45 15.93 -13.77
CA GLY A 82 2.76 15.58 -13.20
C GLY A 82 2.92 14.08 -13.00
N THR A 83 1.92 13.43 -12.40
CA THR A 83 1.92 11.99 -12.16
C THR A 83 1.93 11.19 -13.48
N ASN A 84 1.09 11.55 -14.43
CA ASN A 84 0.99 10.86 -15.72
C ASN A 84 2.26 11.00 -16.56
N VAL A 85 2.88 12.19 -16.57
CA VAL A 85 4.15 12.41 -17.28
C VAL A 85 5.26 11.60 -16.59
N SER A 86 5.34 11.59 -15.27
CA SER A 86 6.30 10.74 -14.56
C SER A 86 6.12 9.27 -14.93
N ALA A 87 4.89 8.75 -14.89
CA ALA A 87 4.59 7.38 -15.26
C ALA A 87 4.97 7.07 -16.72
N GLY A 88 4.68 7.98 -17.66
CA GLY A 88 5.07 7.84 -19.07
C GLY A 88 6.58 7.81 -19.27
N LEU A 89 7.32 8.70 -18.60
CA LEU A 89 8.78 8.73 -18.66
C LEU A 89 9.40 7.45 -18.07
N ILE A 90 8.87 6.96 -16.96
CA ILE A 90 9.29 5.71 -16.33
C ILE A 90 9.02 4.52 -17.24
N ALA A 91 7.84 4.49 -17.89
CA ALA A 91 7.52 3.44 -18.85
C ALA A 91 8.57 3.37 -19.98
N VAL A 92 8.92 4.52 -20.57
CA VAL A 92 9.96 4.59 -21.61
C VAL A 92 11.33 4.18 -21.06
N ALA A 93 11.71 4.71 -19.90
CA ALA A 93 12.98 4.38 -19.26
C ALA A 93 13.12 2.89 -18.95
N THR A 94 12.04 2.23 -18.57
CA THR A 94 12.02 0.79 -18.26
C THR A 94 12.43 -0.06 -19.45
N PHE A 95 11.97 0.25 -20.68
CA PHE A 95 12.40 -0.46 -21.89
C PHE A 95 13.90 -0.33 -22.08
N ILE A 96 14.44 0.88 -21.88
CA ILE A 96 15.88 1.15 -22.04
C ILE A 96 16.68 0.40 -20.97
N ILE A 97 16.24 0.47 -19.70
CA ILE A 97 16.92 -0.18 -18.57
C ILE A 97 16.98 -1.69 -18.77
N LEU A 98 15.86 -2.34 -19.01
CA LEU A 98 15.79 -3.80 -19.12
C LEU A 98 16.51 -4.33 -20.38
N TYR A 99 16.47 -3.55 -21.48
CA TYR A 99 17.29 -3.84 -22.67
C TYR A 99 18.78 -3.76 -22.38
N LEU A 100 19.25 -2.69 -21.74
CA LEU A 100 20.68 -2.51 -21.40
C LEU A 100 21.17 -3.54 -20.38
N LEU A 101 20.31 -3.94 -19.43
CA LEU A 101 20.62 -5.05 -18.51
C LEU A 101 20.68 -6.39 -19.23
N GLY A 102 20.09 -6.51 -20.42
CA GLY A 102 20.12 -7.73 -21.22
C GLY A 102 19.44 -8.91 -20.54
N ILE A 103 18.35 -8.67 -19.80
CA ILE A 103 17.59 -9.73 -19.13
C ILE A 103 16.77 -10.50 -20.18
N GLU A 104 16.72 -11.82 -20.02
CA GLU A 104 15.86 -12.68 -20.86
C GLU A 104 14.40 -12.20 -20.80
N ASN A 105 13.74 -12.11 -21.95
CA ASN A 105 12.39 -11.55 -22.08
C ASN A 105 12.23 -10.12 -21.53
N TRP A 106 13.24 -9.27 -21.73
CA TRP A 106 13.21 -7.86 -21.28
C TRP A 106 11.96 -7.11 -21.74
N LEU A 107 11.44 -7.48 -22.92
CA LEU A 107 10.24 -6.86 -23.48
C LEU A 107 9.00 -7.23 -22.67
N GLY A 108 8.82 -8.50 -22.33
CA GLY A 108 7.73 -8.97 -21.48
C GLY A 108 7.81 -8.39 -20.06
N LEU A 109 9.01 -8.32 -19.49
CA LEU A 109 9.23 -7.66 -18.19
C LEU A 109 8.94 -6.16 -18.24
N SER A 110 9.25 -5.47 -19.35
CA SER A 110 8.86 -4.07 -19.52
C SER A 110 7.35 -3.89 -19.50
N PHE A 111 6.61 -4.77 -20.18
CA PHE A 111 5.13 -4.76 -20.11
C PHE A 111 4.61 -5.11 -18.71
N SER A 112 5.31 -5.95 -17.95
CA SER A 112 4.97 -6.19 -16.55
C SER A 112 5.09 -4.92 -15.71
N VAL A 113 6.16 -4.15 -15.84
CA VAL A 113 6.32 -2.84 -15.18
C VAL A 113 5.21 -1.87 -15.60
N ILE A 114 4.90 -1.80 -16.90
CA ILE A 114 3.83 -0.93 -17.41
C ILE A 114 2.48 -1.33 -16.83
N SER A 115 2.21 -2.63 -16.67
CA SER A 115 0.94 -3.08 -16.05
C SER A 115 0.79 -2.54 -14.63
N GLY A 116 1.87 -2.52 -13.84
CA GLY A 116 1.90 -1.91 -12.51
C GLY A 116 1.70 -0.38 -12.55
N LEU A 117 2.40 0.33 -13.45
CA LEU A 117 2.23 1.78 -13.63
C LEU A 117 0.78 2.15 -14.00
N VAL A 118 0.20 1.44 -14.97
CA VAL A 118 -1.18 1.67 -15.41
C VAL A 118 -2.15 1.36 -14.29
N ALA A 119 -1.94 0.29 -13.52
CA ALA A 119 -2.75 -0.03 -12.36
C ALA A 119 -2.72 1.11 -11.34
N GLY A 120 -1.55 1.66 -11.04
CA GLY A 120 -1.42 2.81 -10.14
C GLY A 120 -2.21 4.03 -10.60
N VAL A 121 -2.14 4.36 -11.89
CA VAL A 121 -2.89 5.48 -12.48
C VAL A 121 -4.40 5.24 -12.39
N ILE A 122 -4.88 4.05 -12.74
CA ILE A 122 -6.32 3.71 -12.69
C ILE A 122 -6.84 3.78 -11.26
N ILE A 123 -6.10 3.23 -10.29
CA ILE A 123 -6.48 3.26 -8.87
C ILE A 123 -6.51 4.69 -8.36
N GLY A 124 -5.51 5.51 -8.70
CA GLY A 124 -5.48 6.92 -8.35
C GLY A 124 -6.71 7.67 -8.87
N GLN A 125 -7.05 7.50 -10.16
CA GLN A 125 -8.23 8.12 -10.76
C GLN A 125 -9.55 7.61 -10.16
N ALA A 126 -9.65 6.31 -9.86
CA ALA A 126 -10.82 5.75 -9.19
C ALA A 126 -10.99 6.33 -7.79
N THR A 127 -9.91 6.45 -7.04
CA THR A 127 -9.93 7.03 -5.68
C THR A 127 -10.33 8.51 -5.75
N GLU A 128 -9.76 9.29 -6.67
CA GLU A 128 -10.17 10.68 -6.90
C GLU A 128 -11.67 10.78 -7.19
N TYR A 129 -12.21 9.92 -8.06
CA TYR A 129 -13.64 9.91 -8.39
C TYR A 129 -14.54 9.66 -7.17
N TYR A 130 -14.13 8.77 -6.26
CA TYR A 130 -14.94 8.43 -5.07
C TYR A 130 -14.75 9.38 -3.88
N THR A 131 -13.68 10.20 -3.87
CA THR A 131 -13.31 11.02 -2.69
C THR A 131 -13.39 12.53 -2.94
N SER A 132 -13.24 13.00 -4.19
CA SER A 132 -13.28 14.43 -4.49
C SER A 132 -14.72 14.98 -4.46
N GLN A 133 -14.87 16.16 -3.89
CA GLN A 133 -16.11 16.94 -3.89
C GLN A 133 -16.64 17.27 -5.30
N SER A 134 -15.80 17.19 -6.33
CA SER A 134 -16.19 17.47 -7.72
C SER A 134 -17.07 16.38 -8.32
N TYR A 135 -17.17 15.20 -7.69
CA TYR A 135 -17.86 14.04 -8.23
C TYR A 135 -19.07 13.61 -7.41
N ARG A 136 -19.99 12.94 -8.08
CA ARG A 136 -21.29 12.52 -7.53
C ARG A 136 -21.21 11.64 -6.26
N PRO A 137 -20.26 10.70 -6.09
CA PRO A 137 -20.23 9.86 -4.89
C PRO A 137 -20.17 10.69 -3.61
N THR A 138 -19.23 11.64 -3.54
CA THR A 138 -19.05 12.55 -2.39
C THR A 138 -20.27 13.48 -2.21
N GLN A 139 -20.77 14.04 -3.32
CA GLN A 139 -21.96 14.89 -3.28
C GLN A 139 -23.18 14.19 -2.71
N LYS A 140 -23.40 12.90 -3.07
CA LYS A 140 -24.49 12.10 -2.53
C LYS A 140 -24.36 11.76 -1.05
N ILE A 141 -23.12 11.72 -0.51
CA ILE A 141 -22.89 11.59 0.92
C ILE A 141 -23.27 12.89 1.62
N ALA A 142 -22.90 14.04 1.04
CA ALA A 142 -23.28 15.34 1.56
C ALA A 142 -24.81 15.55 1.54
N GLU A 143 -25.48 15.21 0.43
CA GLU A 143 -26.95 15.25 0.32
C GLU A 143 -27.63 14.41 1.42
N ALA A 144 -27.06 13.26 1.78
CA ALA A 144 -27.63 12.40 2.83
C ALA A 144 -27.59 13.06 4.22
N SER A 145 -26.81 14.13 4.42
CA SER A 145 -26.77 14.89 5.68
C SER A 145 -28.10 15.62 5.99
N GLU A 146 -28.87 15.93 4.96
CA GLU A 146 -30.20 16.55 5.12
C GLU A 146 -31.17 15.68 5.93
N THR A 147 -31.00 14.36 5.87
CA THR A 147 -31.83 13.39 6.59
C THR A 147 -31.27 12.96 7.94
N GLY A 148 -30.03 13.31 8.25
CA GLY A 148 -29.42 13.14 9.56
C GLY A 148 -28.12 12.31 9.57
N PRO A 149 -27.44 12.21 10.74
CA PRO A 149 -26.12 11.56 10.84
C PRO A 149 -26.13 10.08 10.47
N ALA A 150 -27.19 9.35 10.82
CA ALA A 150 -27.29 7.92 10.56
C ALA A 150 -27.27 7.60 9.05
N THR A 151 -27.99 8.38 8.25
CA THR A 151 -28.02 8.24 6.80
C THR A 151 -26.70 8.60 6.13
N VAL A 152 -25.98 9.59 6.65
CA VAL A 152 -24.61 9.93 6.20
C VAL A 152 -23.66 8.76 6.43
N ILE A 153 -23.69 8.17 7.62
CA ILE A 153 -22.84 7.02 7.97
C ILE A 153 -23.12 5.82 7.05
N ILE A 154 -24.40 5.47 6.89
CA ILE A 154 -24.79 4.36 6.02
C ILE A 154 -24.39 4.63 4.57
N LYS A 155 -24.62 5.84 4.09
CA LYS A 155 -24.26 6.24 2.72
C LYS A 155 -22.76 6.23 2.50
N GLY A 156 -21.97 6.72 3.48
CA GLY A 156 -20.52 6.71 3.45
C GLY A 156 -19.95 5.30 3.38
N ILE A 157 -20.40 4.41 4.28
CA ILE A 157 -19.98 3.00 4.31
C ILE A 157 -20.35 2.30 2.98
N GLY A 158 -21.58 2.47 2.50
CA GLY A 158 -22.02 1.87 1.24
C GLY A 158 -21.21 2.38 0.03
N THR A 159 -20.87 3.67 -0.01
CA THR A 159 -20.03 4.23 -1.06
C THR A 159 -18.61 3.67 -0.97
N GLY A 160 -18.04 3.55 0.23
CA GLY A 160 -16.74 2.93 0.46
C GLY A 160 -16.70 1.48 -0.04
N MET A 161 -17.71 0.66 0.32
CA MET A 161 -17.79 -0.72 -0.16
C MET A 161 -17.84 -0.82 -1.70
N ILE A 162 -18.57 0.08 -2.37
CA ILE A 162 -18.64 0.10 -3.84
C ILE A 162 -17.31 0.54 -4.46
N SER A 163 -16.60 1.45 -3.83
CA SER A 163 -15.33 1.99 -4.35
C SER A 163 -14.23 0.93 -4.48
N THR A 164 -14.29 -0.16 -3.70
CA THR A 164 -13.29 -1.24 -3.75
C THR A 164 -13.29 -2.01 -5.07
N MET A 165 -14.38 -1.98 -5.83
CA MET A 165 -14.54 -2.76 -7.04
C MET A 165 -13.45 -2.43 -8.08
N VAL A 166 -13.19 -1.15 -8.33
CA VAL A 166 -12.23 -0.74 -9.37
C VAL A 166 -10.79 -1.12 -8.99
N PRO A 167 -10.28 -0.81 -7.78
CA PRO A 167 -8.96 -1.26 -7.34
C PRO A 167 -8.77 -2.77 -7.39
N VAL A 168 -9.74 -3.54 -6.89
CA VAL A 168 -9.64 -5.01 -6.85
C VAL A 168 -9.56 -5.61 -8.26
N VAL A 169 -10.43 -5.19 -9.17
CA VAL A 169 -10.39 -5.65 -10.56
C VAL A 169 -9.09 -5.23 -11.24
N THR A 170 -8.67 -3.99 -11.05
CA THR A 170 -7.43 -3.46 -11.66
C THR A 170 -6.20 -4.25 -11.19
N ILE A 171 -6.06 -4.51 -9.90
CA ILE A 171 -4.94 -5.30 -9.38
C ILE A 171 -5.00 -6.74 -9.87
N SER A 172 -6.19 -7.35 -9.89
CA SER A 172 -6.35 -8.72 -10.40
C SER A 172 -5.91 -8.84 -11.87
N VAL A 173 -6.28 -7.87 -12.69
CA VAL A 173 -5.84 -7.79 -14.10
C VAL A 173 -4.34 -7.54 -14.19
N ALA A 174 -3.78 -6.62 -13.38
CA ALA A 174 -2.36 -6.33 -13.36
C ALA A 174 -1.52 -7.55 -12.97
N ILE A 175 -1.94 -8.32 -11.96
CA ILE A 175 -1.31 -9.57 -11.56
C ILE A 175 -1.25 -10.55 -12.74
N MET A 176 -2.39 -10.79 -13.40
CA MET A 176 -2.46 -11.72 -14.52
C MET A 176 -1.63 -11.25 -15.69
N LEU A 177 -1.71 -9.98 -16.06
CA LEU A 177 -0.93 -9.43 -17.18
C LEU A 177 0.56 -9.47 -16.91
N SER A 178 1.00 -9.05 -15.72
CA SER A 178 2.42 -9.06 -15.37
C SER A 178 2.99 -10.48 -15.35
N TYR A 179 2.25 -11.43 -14.81
CA TYR A 179 2.61 -12.85 -14.84
C TYR A 179 2.80 -13.38 -16.25
N LEU A 180 1.79 -13.17 -17.12
CA LEU A 180 1.79 -13.65 -18.50
C LEU A 180 2.87 -12.97 -19.36
N CYS A 181 3.02 -11.67 -19.24
CA CYS A 181 4.04 -10.93 -19.99
C CYS A 181 5.46 -11.38 -19.60
N ALA A 182 5.73 -11.56 -18.31
CA ALA A 182 7.06 -11.96 -17.84
C ALA A 182 7.46 -13.35 -18.33
N ASN A 183 6.54 -14.29 -18.43
CA ASN A 183 6.83 -15.66 -18.88
C ASN A 183 6.55 -15.92 -20.38
N GLY A 184 6.33 -14.85 -21.17
CA GLY A 184 6.11 -14.97 -22.62
C GLY A 184 4.78 -15.60 -22.99
N PHE A 185 3.73 -15.39 -22.18
CA PHE A 185 2.38 -15.96 -22.32
C PHE A 185 2.34 -17.49 -22.18
N ASP A 186 3.37 -18.07 -21.55
CA ASP A 186 3.34 -19.48 -21.19
C ASP A 186 2.39 -19.68 -19.99
N MET A 187 1.29 -20.37 -20.24
CA MET A 187 0.30 -20.74 -19.22
C MET A 187 0.59 -22.10 -18.57
N SER A 188 1.70 -22.74 -18.94
CA SER A 188 2.12 -23.94 -18.23
C SER A 188 2.49 -23.60 -16.79
N LEU A 189 2.07 -24.43 -15.85
CA LEU A 189 2.49 -24.32 -14.45
C LEU A 189 3.83 -25.02 -14.23
N SER A 190 4.78 -24.86 -15.17
CA SER A 190 6.15 -25.34 -14.98
C SER A 190 6.86 -24.52 -13.90
N ALA A 191 7.84 -25.11 -13.25
CA ALA A 191 8.61 -24.43 -12.20
C ALA A 191 9.27 -23.13 -12.70
N LYS A 192 9.83 -23.15 -13.93
CA LYS A 192 10.42 -21.95 -14.55
C LYS A 192 9.36 -20.89 -14.81
N SER A 193 8.21 -21.28 -15.39
CA SER A 193 7.12 -20.35 -15.68
C SER A 193 6.57 -19.67 -14.43
N ILE A 194 6.40 -20.40 -13.33
CA ILE A 194 5.94 -19.86 -12.06
C ILE A 194 6.96 -18.87 -11.49
N SER A 195 8.24 -19.25 -11.40
CA SER A 195 9.26 -18.38 -10.81
C SER A 195 9.45 -17.08 -11.59
N VAL A 196 9.49 -17.16 -12.94
CA VAL A 196 9.59 -15.97 -13.79
C VAL A 196 8.32 -15.13 -13.76
N GLY A 197 7.14 -15.76 -13.72
CA GLY A 197 5.86 -15.07 -13.58
C GLY A 197 5.73 -14.32 -12.25
N LEU A 198 6.14 -14.92 -11.14
CA LEU A 198 6.18 -14.28 -9.82
C LEU A 198 7.18 -13.11 -9.79
N TYR A 199 8.34 -13.26 -10.43
CA TYR A 199 9.27 -12.15 -10.64
C TYR A 199 8.62 -11.01 -11.44
N GLY A 200 7.81 -11.35 -12.47
CA GLY A 200 7.02 -10.38 -13.23
C GLY A 200 6.02 -9.60 -12.38
N ILE A 201 5.35 -10.25 -11.43
CA ILE A 201 4.45 -9.57 -10.48
C ILE A 201 5.25 -8.64 -9.56
N GLY A 202 6.38 -9.11 -9.05
CA GLY A 202 7.26 -8.29 -8.21
C GLY A 202 7.75 -7.04 -8.94
N ILE A 203 8.21 -7.20 -10.19
CA ILE A 203 8.71 -6.05 -10.96
C ILE A 203 7.58 -5.08 -11.36
N ALA A 204 6.33 -5.56 -11.48
CA ALA A 204 5.15 -4.71 -11.66
C ALA A 204 4.85 -3.89 -10.39
N ALA A 205 5.03 -4.48 -9.20
CA ALA A 205 4.93 -3.75 -7.94
C ALA A 205 5.97 -2.62 -7.84
N VAL A 206 7.23 -2.91 -8.20
CA VAL A 206 8.29 -1.90 -8.29
C VAL A 206 7.94 -0.84 -9.34
N GLY A 207 7.37 -1.24 -10.47
CA GLY A 207 6.90 -0.33 -11.52
C GLY A 207 5.84 0.64 -10.99
N MET A 208 4.81 0.14 -10.33
CA MET A 208 3.78 0.97 -9.70
C MET A 208 4.40 1.96 -8.72
N LEU A 209 5.27 1.48 -7.83
CA LEU A 209 5.92 2.30 -6.81
C LEU A 209 7.03 3.22 -7.34
N SER A 210 7.47 3.06 -8.58
CA SER A 210 8.50 3.94 -9.16
C SER A 210 8.06 5.39 -9.32
N THR A 211 6.74 5.68 -9.29
CA THR A 211 6.18 7.03 -9.21
C THR A 211 6.15 7.59 -7.79
N LEU A 212 6.70 6.88 -6.79
CA LEU A 212 6.60 7.25 -5.38
C LEU A 212 7.10 8.67 -5.08
N GLY A 213 8.11 9.15 -5.78
CA GLY A 213 8.64 10.50 -5.55
C GLY A 213 7.59 11.60 -5.71
N ILE A 214 6.79 11.55 -6.78
CA ILE A 214 5.70 12.51 -6.97
C ILE A 214 4.49 12.19 -6.08
N THR A 215 4.23 10.91 -5.82
CA THR A 215 3.12 10.50 -4.92
C THR A 215 3.36 11.02 -3.50
N LEU A 216 4.57 10.90 -2.95
CA LEU A 216 4.92 11.47 -1.64
C LEU A 216 4.83 12.98 -1.61
N ALA A 217 5.18 13.66 -2.70
CA ALA A 217 5.06 15.12 -2.76
C ALA A 217 3.59 15.55 -2.73
N THR A 218 2.69 14.85 -3.42
CA THR A 218 1.26 15.11 -3.39
C THR A 218 0.62 14.74 -2.05
N ASP A 219 1.13 13.73 -1.39
CA ASP A 219 0.71 13.29 -0.08
C ASP A 219 1.06 14.31 1.00
N ALA A 220 2.31 14.79 1.02
CA ALA A 220 2.76 15.83 1.92
C ALA A 220 2.07 17.18 1.71
N TYR A 221 1.57 17.45 0.51
CA TYR A 221 0.85 18.66 0.18
C TYR A 221 -0.44 18.84 1.02
N GLY A 222 -1.19 17.75 1.26
CA GLY A 222 -2.45 17.79 2.01
C GLY A 222 -2.33 18.46 3.38
N PRO A 223 -1.53 17.94 4.32
CA PRO A 223 -1.31 18.53 5.64
C PRO A 223 -0.75 19.96 5.60
N ILE A 224 0.06 20.28 4.59
CA ILE A 224 0.57 21.66 4.42
C ILE A 224 -0.58 22.62 4.08
N ALA A 225 -1.48 22.21 3.18
CA ALA A 225 -2.63 23.02 2.78
C ALA A 225 -3.63 23.20 3.92
N ASP A 226 -3.92 22.14 4.69
CA ASP A 226 -4.79 22.16 5.87
C ASP A 226 -4.23 23.14 6.94
N ASN A 227 -2.96 23.01 7.27
CA ASN A 227 -2.32 23.93 8.24
C ASN A 227 -2.28 25.39 7.73
N ALA A 228 -2.13 25.62 6.43
CA ALA A 228 -2.20 26.96 5.85
C ALA A 228 -3.61 27.55 6.01
N GLY A 229 -4.65 26.74 5.79
CA GLY A 229 -6.05 27.10 6.06
C GLY A 229 -6.31 27.47 7.52
N GLY A 230 -5.84 26.61 8.43
CA GLY A 230 -5.93 26.85 9.88
C GLY A 230 -5.22 28.15 10.31
N ASN A 231 -4.03 28.41 9.80
CA ASN A 231 -3.30 29.66 10.06
C ASN A 231 -4.06 30.89 9.54
N ALA A 232 -4.64 30.83 8.34
CA ALA A 232 -5.44 31.91 7.79
C ALA A 232 -6.69 32.20 8.61
N GLU A 233 -7.35 31.16 9.13
CA GLU A 233 -8.51 31.28 10.02
C GLU A 233 -8.15 31.89 11.36
N MET A 234 -7.17 31.31 12.05
CA MET A 234 -6.75 31.77 13.38
C MET A 234 -6.17 33.19 13.37
N SER A 235 -5.58 33.60 12.25
CA SER A 235 -5.05 34.97 12.08
C SER A 235 -6.12 35.98 11.66
N GLY A 236 -7.36 35.56 11.44
CA GLY A 236 -8.45 36.44 11.02
C GLY A 236 -8.23 37.08 9.65
N LEU A 237 -7.55 36.40 8.73
CA LEU A 237 -7.32 36.91 7.39
C LEU A 237 -8.63 37.02 6.57
N GLY A 238 -8.65 37.95 5.63
CA GLY A 238 -9.86 38.28 4.89
C GLY A 238 -10.43 37.10 4.10
N LYS A 239 -11.72 37.22 3.75
CA LYS A 239 -12.49 36.17 3.07
C LYS A 239 -11.82 35.66 1.80
N GLU A 240 -11.17 36.53 1.04
CA GLU A 240 -10.46 36.15 -0.20
C GLU A 240 -9.30 35.17 0.05
N VAL A 241 -8.56 35.34 1.18
CA VAL A 241 -7.49 34.41 1.56
C VAL A 241 -8.09 33.08 1.98
N ARG A 242 -9.19 33.10 2.74
CA ARG A 242 -9.89 31.89 3.18
C ARG A 242 -10.41 31.09 2.00
N GLU A 243 -11.05 31.70 1.02
CA GLU A 243 -11.54 31.01 -0.19
C GLU A 243 -10.42 30.29 -0.94
N ARG A 244 -9.22 30.87 -0.99
CA ARG A 244 -8.04 30.24 -1.60
C ARG A 244 -7.50 29.07 -0.77
N THR A 245 -7.35 29.26 0.52
CA THR A 245 -6.85 28.20 1.41
C THR A 245 -7.84 27.04 1.53
N ASP A 246 -9.14 27.31 1.57
CA ASP A 246 -10.17 26.26 1.59
C ASP A 246 -10.20 25.42 0.30
N ALA A 247 -9.96 26.05 -0.85
CA ALA A 247 -9.82 25.34 -2.11
C ALA A 247 -8.59 24.42 -2.14
N LEU A 248 -7.47 24.88 -1.58
CA LEU A 248 -6.24 24.12 -1.47
C LEU A 248 -6.37 22.96 -0.44
N ASP A 249 -7.06 23.20 0.66
CA ASP A 249 -7.35 22.15 1.66
C ASP A 249 -8.25 21.07 1.10
N ALA A 250 -9.32 21.43 0.40
CA ALA A 250 -10.19 20.45 -0.27
C ALA A 250 -9.44 19.60 -1.30
N LEU A 251 -8.45 20.18 -2.00
CA LEU A 251 -7.53 19.43 -2.86
C LEU A 251 -6.66 18.49 -2.04
N GLY A 252 -6.10 18.96 -0.92
CA GLY A 252 -5.25 18.19 -0.01
C GLY A 252 -5.95 16.94 0.51
N ASN A 253 -7.21 17.05 0.92
CA ASN A 253 -8.02 15.91 1.35
C ASN A 253 -8.21 14.87 0.23
N THR A 254 -8.36 15.31 -1.02
CA THR A 254 -8.48 14.39 -2.16
C THR A 254 -7.15 13.71 -2.48
N THR A 255 -6.02 14.44 -2.43
CA THR A 255 -4.69 13.88 -2.70
C THR A 255 -4.27 12.89 -1.63
N ALA A 256 -4.54 13.17 -0.36
CA ALA A 256 -4.30 12.23 0.73
C ALA A 256 -5.08 10.91 0.56
N ALA A 257 -6.35 10.99 0.14
CA ALA A 257 -7.14 9.80 -0.17
C ALA A 257 -6.56 9.03 -1.37
N THR A 258 -6.12 9.73 -2.40
CA THR A 258 -5.49 9.13 -3.60
C THR A 258 -4.18 8.42 -3.25
N GLY A 259 -3.36 9.02 -2.37
CA GLY A 259 -2.15 8.40 -1.83
C GLY A 259 -2.43 7.10 -1.09
N LYS A 260 -3.48 7.06 -0.25
CA LYS A 260 -3.92 5.83 0.44
C LYS A 260 -4.39 4.75 -0.53
N GLY A 261 -5.19 5.09 -1.53
CA GLY A 261 -5.60 4.14 -2.58
C GLY A 261 -4.42 3.55 -3.33
N PHE A 262 -3.44 4.38 -3.68
CA PHE A 262 -2.18 3.95 -4.30
C PHE A 262 -1.37 3.02 -3.37
N ALA A 263 -1.24 3.36 -2.09
CA ALA A 263 -0.55 2.55 -1.08
C ALA A 263 -1.17 1.15 -0.97
N ILE A 264 -2.49 1.07 -0.87
CA ILE A 264 -3.21 -0.21 -0.77
C ILE A 264 -2.99 -1.06 -2.03
N GLY A 265 -3.10 -0.47 -3.23
CA GLY A 265 -2.88 -1.18 -4.49
C GLY A 265 -1.45 -1.71 -4.64
N SER A 266 -0.45 -0.89 -4.31
CA SER A 266 0.96 -1.30 -4.35
C SER A 266 1.28 -2.37 -3.29
N ALA A 267 0.70 -2.26 -2.09
CA ALA A 267 0.84 -3.26 -1.04
C ALA A 267 0.28 -4.63 -1.45
N ALA A 268 -0.83 -4.67 -2.21
CA ALA A 268 -1.39 -5.92 -2.70
C ALA A 268 -0.46 -6.64 -3.69
N LEU A 269 0.18 -5.93 -4.62
CA LEU A 269 1.19 -6.49 -5.53
C LEU A 269 2.44 -6.93 -4.75
N THR A 270 2.92 -6.10 -3.83
CA THR A 270 4.09 -6.38 -2.98
C THR A 270 3.86 -7.60 -2.10
N ALA A 271 2.67 -7.74 -1.52
CA ALA A 271 2.33 -8.88 -0.66
C ALA A 271 2.39 -10.22 -1.39
N LEU A 272 2.01 -10.28 -2.68
CA LEU A 272 2.20 -11.49 -3.48
C LEU A 272 3.67 -11.82 -3.72
N ALA A 273 4.50 -10.81 -3.98
CA ALA A 273 5.95 -11.01 -4.12
C ALA A 273 6.57 -11.46 -2.78
N LEU A 274 6.14 -10.88 -1.65
CA LEU A 274 6.58 -11.29 -0.32
C LEU A 274 6.11 -12.70 0.04
N LEU A 275 4.89 -13.10 -0.36
CA LEU A 275 4.40 -14.47 -0.16
C LEU A 275 5.28 -15.49 -0.89
N ALA A 276 5.67 -15.17 -2.13
CA ALA A 276 6.57 -16.01 -2.91
C ALA A 276 7.98 -16.06 -2.26
N SER A 277 8.50 -14.91 -1.80
CA SER A 277 9.79 -14.82 -1.09
C SER A 277 9.78 -15.62 0.23
N TYR A 278 8.64 -15.68 0.93
CA TYR A 278 8.50 -16.51 2.13
C TYR A 278 8.75 -18.00 1.85
N ILE A 279 8.28 -18.51 0.71
CA ILE A 279 8.55 -19.90 0.30
C ILE A 279 10.06 -20.10 0.06
N GLU A 280 10.74 -19.14 -0.54
CA GLU A 280 12.19 -19.22 -0.77
C GLU A 280 12.99 -19.17 0.55
N GLU A 281 12.57 -18.36 1.53
CA GLU A 281 13.19 -18.35 2.87
C GLU A 281 13.03 -19.71 3.56
N ILE A 282 11.87 -20.35 3.45
CA ILE A 282 11.66 -21.70 3.96
C ILE A 282 12.61 -22.68 3.29
N LYS A 283 12.77 -22.59 1.96
CA LYS A 283 13.71 -23.41 1.19
C LYS A 283 15.13 -23.27 1.74
N ILE A 284 15.62 -22.04 1.91
CA ILE A 284 16.96 -21.76 2.45
C ILE A 284 17.10 -22.35 3.86
N ALA A 285 16.10 -22.18 4.72
CA ALA A 285 16.12 -22.71 6.06
C ALA A 285 16.15 -24.27 6.07
N MET A 286 15.42 -24.90 5.16
CA MET A 286 15.43 -26.37 5.02
C MET A 286 16.77 -26.88 4.47
N ILE A 287 17.38 -26.21 3.50
CA ILE A 287 18.71 -26.55 2.98
C ILE A 287 19.74 -26.52 4.12
N ARG A 288 19.79 -25.42 4.88
CA ARG A 288 20.69 -25.29 6.05
C ARG A 288 20.44 -26.40 7.10
N ALA A 289 19.19 -26.79 7.30
CA ALA A 289 18.86 -27.86 8.22
C ALA A 289 19.34 -29.25 7.72
N VAL A 290 19.28 -29.49 6.40
CA VAL A 290 19.82 -30.71 5.78
C VAL A 290 21.33 -30.75 5.91
N GLU A 291 22.04 -29.65 5.67
CA GLU A 291 23.49 -29.52 5.90
C GLU A 291 23.89 -29.85 7.35
N ASN A 292 23.00 -29.57 8.32
CA ASN A 292 23.14 -29.91 9.71
C ASN A 292 22.65 -31.35 10.07
N GLY A 293 22.40 -32.18 9.06
CA GLY A 293 22.04 -33.62 9.26
C GLY A 293 20.57 -33.91 9.42
N LYS A 294 19.67 -32.92 9.26
CA LYS A 294 18.22 -33.14 9.29
C LYS A 294 17.75 -33.73 7.95
N GLN A 295 16.90 -34.75 7.99
CA GLN A 295 16.22 -35.26 6.81
C GLN A 295 14.75 -34.87 6.79
N TYR A 296 14.26 -34.51 5.63
CA TYR A 296 12.86 -34.26 5.39
C TYR A 296 12.25 -35.41 4.59
N VAL A 297 11.06 -35.83 4.94
CA VAL A 297 10.35 -36.94 4.30
C VAL A 297 8.97 -36.44 3.90
N ASP A 298 8.56 -36.69 2.66
CA ASP A 298 7.24 -36.33 2.16
C ASP A 298 6.14 -37.27 2.74
N ALA A 299 4.88 -36.94 2.42
CA ALA A 299 3.73 -37.74 2.89
C ALA A 299 3.72 -39.19 2.33
N ALA A 300 4.46 -39.46 1.26
CA ALA A 300 4.60 -40.80 0.66
C ALA A 300 5.79 -41.59 1.22
N GLY A 301 6.59 -41.00 2.13
CA GLY A 301 7.76 -41.64 2.71
C GLY A 301 9.06 -41.47 1.93
N ASN A 302 9.08 -40.63 0.87
CA ASN A 302 10.28 -40.36 0.11
C ASN A 302 11.09 -39.24 0.74
N ILE A 303 12.42 -39.32 0.61
CA ILE A 303 13.32 -38.24 1.04
C ILE A 303 13.09 -37.02 0.16
N PHE A 304 12.76 -35.89 0.78
CA PHE A 304 12.59 -34.61 0.12
C PHE A 304 13.92 -33.85 0.16
N ASP A 305 14.46 -33.54 -1.02
CA ASP A 305 15.68 -32.74 -1.17
C ASP A 305 15.34 -31.27 -1.43
N PRO A 306 15.47 -30.36 -0.44
CA PRO A 306 15.17 -28.96 -0.62
C PRO A 306 16.07 -28.24 -1.63
N SER A 307 17.28 -28.76 -1.89
CA SER A 307 18.27 -28.08 -2.76
C SER A 307 17.84 -28.13 -4.23
N ASN A 308 17.25 -29.23 -4.65
CA ASN A 308 16.78 -29.46 -6.02
C ASN A 308 15.28 -29.23 -6.18
N ALA A 309 14.55 -28.96 -5.10
CA ALA A 309 13.10 -28.80 -5.12
C ALA A 309 12.70 -27.45 -5.73
N THR A 310 11.63 -27.48 -6.52
CA THR A 310 10.97 -26.32 -7.12
C THR A 310 9.94 -25.73 -6.15
N THR A 311 9.45 -24.53 -6.43
CA THR A 311 8.36 -23.91 -5.65
C THR A 311 7.11 -24.81 -5.60
N ILE A 312 6.81 -25.52 -6.71
CA ILE A 312 5.69 -26.48 -6.74
C ILE A 312 5.93 -27.65 -5.80
N ASP A 313 7.15 -28.17 -5.75
CA ASP A 313 7.50 -29.28 -4.87
C ASP A 313 7.33 -28.86 -3.40
N PHE A 314 7.67 -27.61 -3.04
CA PHE A 314 7.40 -27.07 -1.70
C PHE A 314 5.91 -26.94 -1.42
N ILE A 315 5.10 -26.45 -2.38
CA ILE A 315 3.65 -26.37 -2.26
C ILE A 315 3.05 -27.75 -2.01
N ASN A 316 3.52 -28.77 -2.74
CA ASN A 316 3.09 -30.16 -2.58
C ASN A 316 3.57 -30.76 -1.26
N PHE A 317 4.83 -30.53 -0.88
CA PHE A 317 5.42 -31.01 0.37
C PHE A 317 4.65 -30.52 1.60
N PHE A 318 4.32 -29.23 1.64
CA PHE A 318 3.53 -28.64 2.71
C PHE A 318 2.02 -28.78 2.52
N GLN A 319 1.58 -29.44 1.43
CA GLN A 319 0.16 -29.64 1.10
C GLN A 319 -0.64 -28.31 1.09
N VAL A 320 -0.07 -27.27 0.49
CA VAL A 320 -0.71 -25.94 0.38
C VAL A 320 -1.80 -25.98 -0.70
N ASN A 321 -2.96 -26.44 -0.30
CA ASN A 321 -4.15 -26.46 -1.16
C ASN A 321 -5.40 -26.14 -0.35
N LEU A 322 -6.47 -25.69 -1.02
CA LEU A 322 -7.71 -25.22 -0.35
C LEU A 322 -8.47 -26.34 0.39
N ILE A 323 -8.20 -27.61 0.09
CA ILE A 323 -8.83 -28.74 0.78
C ILE A 323 -8.14 -29.02 2.12
N ASN A 324 -6.88 -28.59 2.28
CA ASN A 324 -6.16 -28.77 3.54
C ASN A 324 -6.78 -27.88 4.64
N PRO A 325 -7.31 -28.47 5.72
CA PRO A 325 -7.93 -27.71 6.80
C PRO A 325 -7.01 -26.66 7.43
N LYS A 326 -5.69 -26.90 7.47
CA LYS A 326 -4.70 -25.95 8.01
C LYS A 326 -4.65 -24.67 7.19
N VAL A 327 -4.72 -24.79 5.86
CA VAL A 327 -4.76 -23.62 4.94
C VAL A 327 -6.05 -22.88 5.11
N LEU A 328 -7.19 -23.58 5.15
CA LEU A 328 -8.51 -22.96 5.28
C LEU A 328 -8.67 -22.24 6.64
N VAL A 329 -8.27 -22.88 7.74
CA VAL A 329 -8.29 -22.26 9.08
C VAL A 329 -7.34 -21.07 9.11
N GLY A 330 -6.13 -21.22 8.54
CA GLY A 330 -5.20 -20.09 8.39
C GLY A 330 -5.84 -18.91 7.68
N ALA A 331 -6.52 -19.13 6.53
CA ALA A 331 -7.18 -18.08 5.78
C ALA A 331 -8.29 -17.38 6.58
N PHE A 332 -9.10 -18.12 7.33
CA PHE A 332 -10.10 -17.53 8.23
C PHE A 332 -9.47 -16.70 9.33
N LEU A 333 -8.37 -17.18 9.95
CA LEU A 333 -7.65 -16.43 10.95
C LEU A 333 -7.01 -15.16 10.39
N GLY A 334 -6.50 -15.21 9.15
CA GLY A 334 -5.96 -14.03 8.46
C GLY A 334 -7.03 -12.97 8.17
N ALA A 335 -8.16 -13.40 7.61
CA ALA A 335 -9.29 -12.51 7.38
C ALA A 335 -9.81 -11.90 8.69
N MET A 336 -10.00 -12.73 9.72
CA MET A 336 -10.40 -12.27 11.06
C MET A 336 -9.39 -11.27 11.64
N ALA A 337 -8.08 -11.50 11.47
CA ALA A 337 -7.04 -10.60 11.98
C ALA A 337 -7.13 -9.21 11.37
N ALA A 338 -7.41 -9.09 10.06
CA ALA A 338 -7.62 -7.80 9.40
C ALA A 338 -8.80 -7.03 10.00
N PHE A 339 -9.96 -7.68 10.16
CA PHE A 339 -11.14 -7.07 10.79
C PHE A 339 -10.89 -6.71 12.26
N LEU A 340 -10.22 -7.60 13.00
CA LEU A 340 -9.90 -7.36 14.42
C LEU A 340 -8.96 -6.15 14.57
N PHE A 341 -7.94 -6.04 13.70
CA PHE A 341 -7.04 -4.91 13.68
C PHE A 341 -7.80 -3.60 13.42
N CYS A 342 -8.65 -3.56 12.39
CA CYS A 342 -9.48 -2.39 12.10
C CYS A 342 -10.41 -2.02 13.24
N GLY A 343 -11.08 -3.00 13.84
CA GLY A 343 -11.99 -2.76 14.99
C GLY A 343 -11.26 -2.21 16.21
N LEU A 344 -10.08 -2.73 16.54
CA LEU A 344 -9.25 -2.22 17.64
C LEU A 344 -8.78 -0.80 17.36
N THR A 345 -8.33 -0.51 16.13
CA THR A 345 -7.84 0.82 15.74
C THR A 345 -8.96 1.86 15.75
N MET A 346 -10.14 1.53 15.23
CA MET A 346 -11.32 2.41 15.29
C MET A 346 -11.72 2.71 16.74
N GLY A 347 -11.74 1.70 17.61
CA GLY A 347 -11.99 1.89 19.03
C GLY A 347 -10.93 2.76 19.71
N ALA A 348 -9.67 2.61 19.35
CA ALA A 348 -8.55 3.41 19.84
C ALA A 348 -8.70 4.90 19.47
N VAL A 349 -9.01 5.18 18.21
CA VAL A 349 -9.28 6.56 17.73
C VAL A 349 -10.46 7.16 18.47
N GLY A 350 -11.53 6.41 18.69
CA GLY A 350 -12.70 6.88 19.47
C GLY A 350 -12.34 7.28 20.90
N ARG A 351 -11.55 6.47 21.61
CA ARG A 351 -11.09 6.79 22.99
C ARG A 351 -10.15 8.00 23.03
N ALA A 352 -9.24 8.09 22.07
CA ALA A 352 -8.34 9.26 21.97
C ALA A 352 -9.12 10.55 21.70
N ALA A 353 -10.07 10.51 20.77
CA ALA A 353 -10.96 11.62 20.46
C ALA A 353 -11.82 12.05 21.67
N GLU A 354 -12.38 11.09 22.42
CA GLU A 354 -13.14 11.39 23.64
C GLU A 354 -12.28 12.11 24.68
N SER A 355 -11.04 11.64 24.90
CA SER A 355 -10.09 12.28 25.81
C SER A 355 -9.78 13.71 25.41
N MET A 356 -9.63 13.97 24.11
CA MET A 356 -9.42 15.30 23.57
C MET A 356 -10.65 16.21 23.77
N VAL A 357 -11.84 15.71 23.49
CA VAL A 357 -13.09 16.45 23.73
C VAL A 357 -13.26 16.84 25.20
N GLN A 358 -12.92 15.93 26.13
CA GLN A 358 -12.98 16.19 27.55
C GLN A 358 -11.98 17.29 27.97
N GLU A 359 -10.77 17.27 27.43
CA GLU A 359 -9.75 18.28 27.67
C GLU A 359 -10.20 19.68 27.17
N VAL A 360 -10.70 19.74 25.93
CA VAL A 360 -11.22 20.99 25.35
C VAL A 360 -12.37 21.56 26.23
N ARG A 361 -13.30 20.71 26.66
CA ARG A 361 -14.38 21.09 27.57
C ARG A 361 -13.85 21.56 28.94
N ARG A 362 -12.80 20.93 29.44
CA ARG A 362 -12.14 21.37 30.68
C ARG A 362 -11.55 22.75 30.50
N GLN A 363 -10.82 23.01 29.44
CA GLN A 363 -10.21 24.32 29.18
C GLN A 363 -11.27 25.41 29.07
N PHE A 364 -12.37 25.18 28.37
CA PHE A 364 -13.47 26.16 28.29
C PHE A 364 -14.10 26.48 29.66
N ARG A 365 -14.13 25.54 30.58
CA ARG A 365 -14.68 25.77 31.94
C ARG A 365 -13.71 26.47 32.89
N GLU A 366 -12.42 26.11 32.81
CA GLU A 366 -11.41 26.49 33.80
C GLU A 366 -10.59 27.70 33.37
N ILE A 367 -10.33 27.87 32.06
CA ILE A 367 -9.55 28.99 31.54
C ILE A 367 -10.50 30.11 31.10
N LYS A 368 -10.72 31.10 31.98
CA LYS A 368 -11.60 32.22 31.66
C LYS A 368 -11.01 33.08 30.54
N GLY A 369 -11.85 33.43 29.57
CA GLY A 369 -11.48 34.29 28.45
C GLY A 369 -11.04 33.58 27.16
N ILE A 370 -11.04 32.26 27.11
CA ILE A 370 -10.78 31.52 25.85
C ILE A 370 -11.85 31.87 24.81
N LEU A 371 -13.14 31.80 25.18
CA LEU A 371 -14.24 32.07 24.26
C LEU A 371 -14.26 33.52 23.76
N GLU A 372 -13.75 34.45 24.54
CA GLU A 372 -13.62 35.87 24.20
C GLU A 372 -12.28 36.18 23.50
N GLY A 373 -11.43 35.21 23.24
CA GLY A 373 -10.12 35.41 22.65
C GLY A 373 -9.11 36.18 23.53
N LYS A 374 -9.35 36.23 24.83
CA LYS A 374 -8.51 36.96 25.80
C LYS A 374 -7.49 36.07 26.50
N ALA A 375 -7.66 34.76 26.43
CA ALA A 375 -6.75 33.78 27.01
C ALA A 375 -6.32 32.76 25.93
N THR A 376 -5.07 32.29 26.04
CA THR A 376 -4.51 31.28 25.13
C THR A 376 -4.89 29.89 25.63
N PRO A 377 -5.41 28.99 24.77
CA PRO A 377 -5.62 27.59 25.10
C PRO A 377 -4.32 26.88 25.45
N ASP A 378 -4.40 25.82 26.27
CA ASP A 378 -3.26 24.94 26.55
C ASP A 378 -3.12 23.90 25.42
N TYR A 379 -2.49 24.32 24.34
CA TYR A 379 -2.19 23.44 23.18
C TYR A 379 -1.23 22.31 23.55
N GLY A 380 -0.26 22.59 24.47
CA GLY A 380 0.71 21.59 24.89
C GLY A 380 0.04 20.38 25.52
N ARG A 381 -1.00 20.61 26.34
CA ARG A 381 -1.78 19.53 26.94
C ARG A 381 -2.55 18.72 25.92
N CYS A 382 -3.10 19.37 24.91
CA CYS A 382 -3.79 18.67 23.80
C CYS A 382 -2.82 17.77 23.03
N VAL A 383 -1.64 18.26 22.68
CA VAL A 383 -0.59 17.49 22.01
C VAL A 383 -0.12 16.30 22.87
N GLU A 384 0.08 16.51 24.18
CA GLU A 384 0.44 15.44 25.11
C GLU A 384 -0.60 14.32 25.12
N ILE A 385 -1.89 14.66 25.22
CA ILE A 385 -2.99 13.69 25.23
C ILE A 385 -3.01 12.90 23.92
N SER A 386 -2.93 13.56 22.77
CA SER A 386 -2.93 12.92 21.45
C SER A 386 -1.77 11.94 21.32
N THR A 387 -0.54 12.41 21.59
CA THR A 387 0.69 11.60 21.44
C THR A 387 0.69 10.40 22.39
N ARG A 388 0.35 10.62 23.68
CA ARG A 388 0.31 9.55 24.67
C ARG A 388 -0.77 8.51 24.35
N SER A 389 -1.95 8.95 23.89
CA SER A 389 -3.03 8.05 23.47
C SER A 389 -2.60 7.22 22.26
N ALA A 390 -2.02 7.85 21.24
CA ALA A 390 -1.54 7.15 20.03
C ALA A 390 -0.51 6.06 20.41
N GLN A 391 0.51 6.38 21.19
CA GLN A 391 1.53 5.42 21.61
C GLN A 391 0.94 4.24 22.40
N ARG A 392 0.03 4.51 23.33
CA ARG A 392 -0.56 3.47 24.18
C ARG A 392 -1.53 2.57 23.44
N GLU A 393 -2.38 3.16 22.61
CA GLU A 393 -3.44 2.44 21.90
C GLU A 393 -2.90 1.58 20.77
N MET A 394 -1.73 1.90 20.20
CA MET A 394 -1.11 1.09 19.15
C MET A 394 -0.38 -0.15 19.64
N ILE A 395 -0.17 -0.33 20.95
CA ILE A 395 0.54 -1.49 21.48
C ILE A 395 -0.18 -2.79 21.11
N ILE A 396 -1.49 -2.87 21.36
CA ILE A 396 -2.27 -4.11 21.12
C ILE A 396 -2.37 -4.44 19.64
N PRO A 397 -2.75 -3.50 18.73
CA PRO A 397 -2.75 -3.77 17.29
C PRO A 397 -1.39 -4.21 16.74
N SER A 398 -0.30 -3.58 17.18
CA SER A 398 1.05 -3.94 16.74
C SER A 398 1.45 -5.35 17.19
N LEU A 399 1.18 -5.69 18.46
CA LEU A 399 1.45 -7.03 18.97
C LEU A 399 0.62 -8.11 18.25
N LEU A 400 -0.62 -7.80 17.90
CA LEU A 400 -1.50 -8.70 17.17
C LEU A 400 -0.90 -9.08 15.80
N ALA A 401 -0.38 -8.12 15.06
CA ALA A 401 0.25 -8.36 13.76
C ALA A 401 1.50 -9.28 13.84
N ILE A 402 2.21 -9.23 14.98
CA ILE A 402 3.41 -10.06 15.19
C ILE A 402 3.04 -11.43 15.77
N ILE A 403 2.17 -11.48 16.76
CA ILE A 403 1.89 -12.71 17.51
C ILE A 403 1.07 -13.70 16.69
N ILE A 404 0.07 -13.23 15.93
CA ILE A 404 -0.82 -14.14 15.16
C ILE A 404 -0.02 -15.01 14.17
N PRO A 405 0.84 -14.47 13.30
CA PRO A 405 1.62 -15.31 12.39
C PRO A 405 2.52 -16.31 13.09
N ILE A 406 3.14 -15.93 14.22
CA ILE A 406 4.00 -16.80 15.01
C ILE A 406 3.20 -17.97 15.61
N VAL A 407 2.07 -17.67 16.24
CA VAL A 407 1.21 -18.70 16.85
C VAL A 407 0.66 -19.64 15.77
N VAL A 408 0.17 -19.09 14.66
CA VAL A 408 -0.32 -19.90 13.53
C VAL A 408 0.80 -20.78 12.96
N GLY A 409 2.01 -20.23 12.82
CA GLY A 409 3.18 -21.00 12.38
C GLY A 409 3.55 -22.15 13.30
N LEU A 410 3.50 -21.93 14.60
CA LEU A 410 3.80 -22.97 15.60
C LEU A 410 2.70 -24.05 15.67
N VAL A 411 1.43 -23.69 15.52
CA VAL A 411 0.28 -24.60 15.68
C VAL A 411 -0.10 -25.30 14.37
N LEU A 412 -0.19 -24.54 13.27
CA LEU A 412 -0.67 -25.04 11.97
C LEU A 412 0.47 -25.29 10.97
N GLY A 413 1.68 -24.83 11.27
CA GLY A 413 2.85 -24.94 10.39
C GLY A 413 2.78 -24.03 9.18
N VAL A 414 3.66 -24.27 8.20
CA VAL A 414 3.83 -23.46 6.99
C VAL A 414 2.52 -23.32 6.19
N ALA A 415 1.77 -24.41 6.03
CA ALA A 415 0.49 -24.38 5.31
C ALA A 415 -0.53 -23.42 5.97
N GLY A 416 -0.57 -23.39 7.32
CA GLY A 416 -1.42 -22.46 8.06
C GLY A 416 -1.00 -21.00 7.90
N VAL A 417 0.31 -20.73 7.89
CA VAL A 417 0.83 -19.36 7.67
C VAL A 417 0.53 -18.88 6.26
N LEU A 418 0.71 -19.72 5.24
CA LEU A 418 0.36 -19.36 3.86
C LEU A 418 -1.14 -19.06 3.73
N GLY A 419 -1.99 -19.87 4.38
CA GLY A 419 -3.43 -19.58 4.47
C GLY A 419 -3.70 -18.23 5.16
N LEU A 420 -3.05 -17.98 6.30
CA LEU A 420 -3.16 -16.73 7.05
C LEU A 420 -2.82 -15.49 6.19
N LEU A 421 -1.70 -15.56 5.48
CA LEU A 421 -1.25 -14.47 4.61
C LEU A 421 -2.22 -14.23 3.45
N MET A 422 -2.73 -15.29 2.82
CA MET A 422 -3.74 -15.19 1.75
C MET A 422 -5.06 -14.58 2.24
N GLY A 423 -5.57 -15.05 3.38
CA GLY A 423 -6.81 -14.54 3.97
C GLY A 423 -6.67 -13.10 4.46
N GLY A 424 -5.53 -12.78 5.10
CA GLY A 424 -5.20 -11.43 5.55
C GLY A 424 -5.05 -10.45 4.38
N LEU A 425 -4.38 -10.87 3.30
CA LEU A 425 -4.25 -10.07 2.08
C LEU A 425 -5.62 -9.78 1.45
N ALA A 426 -6.44 -10.83 1.24
CA ALA A 426 -7.75 -10.68 0.60
C ALA A 426 -8.67 -9.76 1.41
N ALA A 427 -8.75 -9.96 2.72
CA ALA A 427 -9.59 -9.14 3.60
C ALA A 427 -9.02 -7.72 3.76
N GLY A 428 -7.72 -7.57 4.03
CA GLY A 428 -7.08 -6.27 4.22
C GLY A 428 -7.09 -5.39 2.98
N PHE A 429 -7.04 -6.00 1.78
CA PHE A 429 -7.14 -5.25 0.53
C PHE A 429 -8.57 -4.75 0.24
N THR A 430 -9.58 -5.48 0.70
CA THR A 430 -10.99 -5.13 0.46
C THR A 430 -11.59 -4.24 1.55
N LEU A 431 -11.02 -4.21 2.76
CA LEU A 431 -11.39 -3.30 3.85
C LEU A 431 -10.94 -1.87 3.57
#